data_df68b0a2a132ce78ab22c3498bf463ac
#
_entry.id   df68b0a2a132ce78ab22c3498bf463ac
#
_cell.length_a   1.000
_cell.length_b   1.000
_cell.length_c   1.000
_cell.angle_alpha   90.00
_cell.angle_beta   90.00
_cell.angle_gamma   90.00
#
_symmetry.space_group_name_H-M   'P 1'
#
loop_
_entity.id
_entity.type
_entity.pdbx_description
1 polymer ?
#
loop_
_entity_poly.entity_id
_entity_poly.type
_entity_poly.pdbx_seq_one_letter_code
_entity_poly.pdbx_strand_id
1 'polypeptide(L)'
;MTTTSPLPITDETKVHRYKWLQRTDRSDLMEVLHAGLIAHVGFVHNGRPMVIPMAYAVSGDHLLMHGSTGAGLNRDAKVGTDLVATISICDGLVYAQNLFDSTLNYRCAMVMGNAIPVKGDEKHEAIKAISERLMPGRWDEVVPPTARQMAATFILKLPLDRASVKIRAGAPDGEPVPGIWTGYVPMVTTVLDPVPQDGIEAEEAASLRPAIAHLNHLSRKHLGTE
;
A
#
# COMPACT_ATOMS: atom_id res chain seq x y z
N MET A 1 -1.86 -15.51 -14.38
CA MET A 1 -2.50 -16.36 -13.34
C MET A 1 -1.93 -15.92 -12.01
N THR A 2 -2.75 -15.49 -11.07
CA THR A 2 -2.28 -15.08 -9.73
C THR A 2 -1.88 -16.34 -8.96
N THR A 3 -0.69 -16.36 -8.39
CA THR A 3 -0.20 -17.50 -7.59
C THR A 3 -1.10 -17.68 -6.36
N THR A 4 -1.61 -18.88 -6.13
CA THR A 4 -2.47 -19.18 -4.96
C THR A 4 -1.68 -19.78 -3.80
N SER A 5 -0.40 -20.08 -3.99
CA SER A 5 0.45 -20.68 -2.96
C SER A 5 0.68 -19.73 -1.78
N PRO A 6 0.74 -20.24 -0.54
CA PRO A 6 1.06 -19.41 0.63
C PRO A 6 2.39 -18.67 0.49
N LEU A 7 2.53 -17.57 1.21
CA LEU A 7 3.77 -16.81 1.28
C LEU A 7 4.85 -17.62 2.01
N PRO A 8 6.06 -17.75 1.45
CA PRO A 8 7.13 -18.49 2.09
C PRO A 8 7.66 -17.77 3.33
N ILE A 9 7.89 -18.50 4.42
CA ILE A 9 8.59 -17.99 5.60
C ILE A 9 10.08 -18.33 5.42
N THR A 10 10.86 -17.30 5.15
CA THR A 10 12.33 -17.37 5.01
C THR A 10 13.00 -16.56 6.13
N ASP A 11 14.33 -16.54 6.18
CA ASP A 11 15.05 -15.69 7.12
C ASP A 11 14.75 -14.19 6.95
N GLU A 12 14.40 -13.77 5.75
CA GLU A 12 14.06 -12.38 5.43
C GLU A 12 12.60 -12.03 5.71
N THR A 13 11.67 -12.99 5.53
CA THR A 13 10.23 -12.76 5.63
C THR A 13 9.64 -13.14 6.97
N LYS A 14 10.37 -13.87 7.83
CA LYS A 14 9.87 -14.30 9.14
C LYS A 14 9.69 -13.14 10.11
N VAL A 15 8.59 -13.16 10.84
CA VAL A 15 8.34 -12.25 11.96
C VAL A 15 9.02 -12.80 13.21
N HIS A 16 9.96 -12.05 13.80
CA HIS A 16 10.74 -12.48 14.95
C HIS A 16 10.01 -12.33 16.29
N ARG A 17 9.24 -11.25 16.45
CA ARG A 17 8.48 -10.96 17.68
C ARG A 17 6.98 -11.00 17.40
N TYR A 18 6.21 -11.62 18.31
CA TYR A 18 4.78 -11.86 18.15
C TYR A 18 4.50 -12.66 16.86
N LYS A 19 5.14 -13.83 16.74
CA LYS A 19 5.11 -14.68 15.53
C LYS A 19 3.71 -15.11 15.12
N TRP A 20 2.78 -15.22 16.08
CA TRP A 20 1.36 -15.56 15.82
C TRP A 20 0.58 -14.47 15.06
N LEU A 21 1.14 -13.26 14.97
CA LEU A 21 0.57 -12.18 14.16
C LEU A 21 1.00 -12.25 12.69
N GLN A 22 1.96 -13.13 12.36
CA GLN A 22 2.36 -13.34 10.97
C GLN A 22 1.24 -14.02 10.20
N ARG A 23 0.96 -13.53 9.00
CA ARG A 23 0.02 -14.11 8.04
C ARG A 23 0.80 -14.64 6.86
N THR A 24 0.38 -15.81 6.34
CA THR A 24 1.01 -16.48 5.19
C THR A 24 0.06 -16.62 4.01
N ASP A 25 -1.22 -16.34 4.20
CA ASP A 25 -2.18 -16.39 3.11
C ASP A 25 -1.99 -15.21 2.16
N ARG A 26 -1.99 -15.47 0.87
CA ARG A 26 -1.89 -14.40 -0.14
C ARG A 26 -3.07 -13.44 -0.10
N SER A 27 -4.24 -13.90 0.33
CA SER A 27 -5.40 -13.04 0.55
C SER A 27 -5.12 -11.94 1.57
N ASP A 28 -4.40 -12.24 2.66
CA ASP A 28 -4.01 -11.24 3.67
C ASP A 28 -3.03 -10.21 3.08
N LEU A 29 -2.06 -10.66 2.26
CA LEU A 29 -1.18 -9.73 1.54
C LEU A 29 -1.98 -8.80 0.64
N MET A 30 -2.87 -9.36 -0.18
CA MET A 30 -3.68 -8.59 -1.12
C MET A 30 -4.61 -7.61 -0.40
N GLU A 31 -5.18 -8.01 0.75
CA GLU A 31 -5.99 -7.12 1.57
C GLU A 31 -5.19 -5.89 2.03
N VAL A 32 -3.98 -6.08 2.57
CA VAL A 32 -3.12 -4.97 2.97
C VAL A 32 -2.76 -4.09 1.78
N LEU A 33 -2.37 -4.69 0.66
CA LEU A 33 -2.00 -3.95 -0.55
C LEU A 33 -3.18 -3.18 -1.16
N HIS A 34 -4.39 -3.69 -1.04
CA HIS A 34 -5.58 -2.99 -1.52
C HIS A 34 -6.11 -1.92 -0.54
N ALA A 35 -5.80 -2.02 0.73
CA ALA A 35 -6.20 -1.00 1.72
C ALA A 35 -5.29 0.24 1.71
N GLY A 36 -3.98 0.09 1.42
CA GLY A 36 -3.03 1.19 1.35
C GLY A 36 -3.02 1.91 0.01
N LEU A 37 -2.55 3.16 -0.01
CA LEU A 37 -2.34 3.97 -1.22
C LEU A 37 -0.88 4.34 -1.44
N ILE A 38 -0.07 4.30 -0.39
CA ILE A 38 1.34 4.69 -0.39
C ILE A 38 2.20 3.54 0.11
N ALA A 39 3.23 3.22 -0.66
CA ALA A 39 4.32 2.35 -0.23
C ALA A 39 5.52 3.20 0.19
N HIS A 40 6.10 2.91 1.34
CA HIS A 40 7.39 3.45 1.76
C HIS A 40 8.48 2.54 1.22
N VAL A 41 9.19 3.03 0.21
CA VAL A 41 10.17 2.25 -0.55
C VAL A 41 11.57 2.50 -0.02
N GLY A 42 12.14 1.49 0.62
CA GLY A 42 13.50 1.49 1.15
C GLY A 42 14.50 0.92 0.14
N PHE A 43 15.62 1.59 -0.06
CA PHE A 43 16.70 1.18 -0.95
C PHE A 43 18.04 1.77 -0.48
N VAL A 44 19.15 1.31 -1.06
CA VAL A 44 20.48 1.88 -0.80
C VAL A 44 20.91 2.75 -1.97
N HIS A 45 21.21 4.01 -1.69
CA HIS A 45 21.74 4.98 -2.66
C HIS A 45 23.11 5.47 -2.21
N ASN A 46 24.14 5.26 -3.03
CA ASN A 46 25.52 5.63 -2.72
C ASN A 46 25.99 5.11 -1.32
N GLY A 47 25.65 3.86 -1.00
CA GLY A 47 25.98 3.22 0.28
C GLY A 47 25.17 3.71 1.49
N ARG A 48 24.14 4.56 1.30
CA ARG A 48 23.29 5.11 2.35
C ARG A 48 21.86 4.58 2.23
N PRO A 49 21.22 4.17 3.33
CA PRO A 49 19.81 3.80 3.31
C PRO A 49 18.93 5.04 3.05
N MET A 50 17.99 4.89 2.16
CA MET A 50 16.99 5.90 1.79
C MET A 50 15.60 5.29 1.86
N VAL A 51 14.60 6.09 2.18
CA VAL A 51 13.17 5.72 2.11
C VAL A 51 12.40 6.83 1.44
N ILE A 52 11.57 6.49 0.43
CA ILE A 52 10.70 7.44 -0.25
C ILE A 52 9.27 6.91 -0.31
N PRO A 53 8.25 7.77 -0.14
CA PRO A 53 6.86 7.38 -0.39
C PRO A 53 6.57 7.33 -1.89
N MET A 54 5.88 6.27 -2.34
CA MET A 54 5.47 6.11 -3.73
C MET A 54 4.04 5.61 -3.80
N ALA A 55 3.25 6.19 -4.71
CA ALA A 55 1.97 5.59 -5.10
C ALA A 55 2.23 4.28 -5.84
N TYR A 56 1.33 3.31 -5.68
CA TYR A 56 1.50 1.99 -6.25
C TYR A 56 0.18 1.37 -6.71
N ALA A 57 0.29 0.33 -7.53
CA ALA A 57 -0.80 -0.59 -7.85
C ALA A 57 -0.31 -2.03 -7.80
N VAL A 58 -1.24 -2.97 -7.64
CA VAL A 58 -0.98 -4.39 -7.84
C VAL A 58 -1.44 -4.78 -9.25
N SER A 59 -0.58 -5.47 -9.99
CA SER A 59 -0.90 -6.03 -11.30
C SER A 59 -0.35 -7.44 -11.40
N GLY A 60 -1.25 -8.43 -11.46
CA GLY A 60 -0.87 -9.83 -11.36
C GLY A 60 -0.07 -10.12 -10.08
N ASP A 61 1.09 -10.73 -10.22
CA ASP A 61 2.00 -11.04 -9.10
C ASP A 61 3.09 -9.97 -8.88
N HIS A 62 2.80 -8.70 -9.21
CA HIS A 62 3.75 -7.60 -9.07
C HIS A 62 3.13 -6.37 -8.41
N LEU A 63 3.95 -5.69 -7.62
CA LEU A 63 3.70 -4.32 -7.18
C LEU A 63 4.31 -3.36 -8.20
N LEU A 64 3.49 -2.49 -8.78
CA LEU A 64 3.89 -1.44 -9.69
C LEU A 64 4.04 -0.13 -8.92
N MET A 65 5.17 0.54 -9.05
CA MET A 65 5.45 1.83 -8.38
C MET A 65 5.95 2.83 -9.38
N HIS A 66 5.49 4.08 -9.34
CA HIS A 66 5.93 5.10 -10.27
C HIS A 66 6.64 6.26 -9.60
N GLY A 67 7.56 6.87 -10.34
CA GLY A 67 8.27 8.07 -9.95
C GLY A 67 8.79 8.85 -11.16
N SER A 68 9.54 9.92 -10.91
CA SER A 68 10.19 10.70 -11.96
C SER A 68 11.49 10.05 -12.39
N THR A 69 11.81 10.08 -13.69
CA THR A 69 13.11 9.61 -14.24
C THR A 69 14.31 10.36 -13.67
N GLY A 70 14.10 11.56 -13.13
CA GLY A 70 15.16 12.36 -12.47
C GLY A 70 15.43 11.98 -11.01
N ALA A 71 14.60 11.15 -10.38
CA ALA A 71 14.80 10.74 -8.98
C ALA A 71 16.02 9.80 -8.83
N GLY A 72 16.66 9.85 -7.66
CA GLY A 72 17.86 9.05 -7.36
C GLY A 72 17.64 7.55 -7.55
N LEU A 73 16.56 7.00 -7.02
CA LEU A 73 16.19 5.60 -7.19
C LEU A 73 16.18 5.16 -8.67
N ASN A 74 15.62 5.99 -9.54
CA ASN A 74 15.45 5.65 -10.95
C ASN A 74 16.78 5.63 -11.72
N ARG A 75 17.78 6.39 -11.28
CA ARG A 75 19.12 6.35 -11.86
C ARG A 75 19.84 5.05 -11.52
N ASP A 76 19.65 4.55 -10.31
CA ASP A 76 20.27 3.32 -9.82
C ASP A 76 19.55 2.06 -10.34
N ALA A 77 18.25 2.16 -10.60
CA ALA A 77 17.38 1.04 -10.98
C ALA A 77 17.30 0.79 -12.51
N LYS A 78 18.22 1.29 -13.34
CA LYS A 78 18.17 1.13 -14.81
C LYS A 78 18.19 -0.33 -15.27
N VAL A 79 18.79 -1.22 -14.50
CA VAL A 79 18.92 -2.67 -14.78
C VAL A 79 18.25 -3.52 -13.71
N GLY A 80 17.60 -2.90 -12.72
CA GLY A 80 17.05 -3.53 -11.53
C GLY A 80 17.76 -3.08 -10.27
N THR A 81 17.04 -3.07 -9.15
CA THR A 81 17.60 -2.71 -7.84
C THR A 81 16.89 -3.47 -6.73
N ASP A 82 17.65 -3.89 -5.74
CA ASP A 82 17.08 -4.47 -4.52
C ASP A 82 16.44 -3.38 -3.68
N LEU A 83 15.20 -3.62 -3.29
CA LEU A 83 14.43 -2.71 -2.46
C LEU A 83 13.43 -3.44 -1.58
N VAL A 84 12.87 -2.73 -0.63
CA VAL A 84 11.72 -3.14 0.16
C VAL A 84 10.61 -2.08 0.05
N ALA A 85 9.40 -2.52 -0.28
CA ALA A 85 8.20 -1.69 -0.26
C ALA A 85 7.36 -2.06 0.96
N THR A 86 7.15 -1.12 1.87
CA THR A 86 6.37 -1.31 3.10
C THR A 86 5.07 -0.52 3.02
N ILE A 87 3.96 -1.21 3.24
CA ILE A 87 2.62 -0.65 3.37
C ILE A 87 2.16 -0.89 4.80
N SER A 88 1.76 0.18 5.51
CA SER A 88 1.29 0.08 6.90
C SER A 88 0.03 0.89 7.09
N ILE A 89 -0.96 0.30 7.75
CA ILE A 89 -2.25 0.91 8.06
C ILE A 89 -2.46 0.79 9.56
N CYS A 90 -2.72 1.91 10.23
CA CYS A 90 -3.12 1.94 11.63
C CYS A 90 -4.63 1.79 11.71
N ASP A 91 -5.10 0.69 12.29
CA ASP A 91 -6.52 0.33 12.40
C ASP A 91 -7.10 0.65 13.78
N GLY A 92 -6.27 1.07 14.75
CA GLY A 92 -6.77 1.49 16.06
C GLY A 92 -5.71 1.59 17.15
N LEU A 93 -6.10 2.22 18.26
CA LEU A 93 -5.30 2.34 19.48
C LEU A 93 -5.80 1.31 20.49
N VAL A 94 -4.89 0.55 21.10
CA VAL A 94 -5.21 -0.51 22.07
C VAL A 94 -4.77 -0.07 23.46
N TYR A 95 -5.74 0.02 24.36
CA TYR A 95 -5.57 0.41 25.75
C TYR A 95 -5.62 -0.85 26.62
N ALA A 96 -4.47 -1.28 27.10
CA ALA A 96 -4.35 -2.40 28.03
C ALA A 96 -4.38 -1.91 29.51
N GLN A 97 -4.36 -2.85 30.43
CA GLN A 97 -4.29 -2.59 31.88
C GLN A 97 -2.98 -1.90 32.31
N ASN A 98 -1.97 -1.87 31.45
CA ASN A 98 -0.68 -1.21 31.68
C ASN A 98 -0.14 -0.63 30.36
N LEU A 99 0.88 0.24 30.47
CA LEU A 99 1.48 0.89 29.30
C LEU A 99 2.31 -0.07 28.43
N PHE A 100 2.87 -1.11 29.01
CA PHE A 100 3.71 -2.05 28.28
C PHE A 100 2.91 -2.87 27.25
N ASP A 101 1.67 -3.24 27.59
CA ASP A 101 0.78 -4.02 26.73
C ASP A 101 -0.12 -3.13 25.84
N SER A 102 -0.19 -1.82 26.15
CA SER A 102 -0.88 -0.84 25.28
C SER A 102 -0.13 -0.68 23.97
N THR A 103 -0.86 -0.70 22.83
CA THR A 103 -0.25 -0.80 21.51
C THR A 103 -1.21 -0.31 20.40
N LEU A 104 -0.96 -0.73 19.16
CA LEU A 104 -1.78 -0.44 17.98
C LEU A 104 -2.40 -1.71 17.41
N ASN A 105 -3.62 -1.61 16.90
CA ASN A 105 -4.13 -2.50 15.87
C ASN A 105 -3.61 -1.99 14.52
N TYR A 106 -3.08 -2.89 13.69
CA TYR A 106 -2.48 -2.51 12.42
C TYR A 106 -2.41 -3.67 11.45
N ARG A 107 -2.38 -3.33 10.18
CA ARG A 107 -2.04 -4.24 9.09
C ARG A 107 -0.76 -3.72 8.41
N CYS A 108 0.20 -4.61 8.19
CA CYS A 108 1.45 -4.27 7.54
C CYS A 108 1.88 -5.37 6.57
N ALA A 109 2.33 -4.94 5.39
CA ALA A 109 2.99 -5.80 4.41
C ALA A 109 4.34 -5.21 4.03
N MET A 110 5.37 -6.05 4.00
CA MET A 110 6.69 -5.75 3.46
C MET A 110 6.90 -6.65 2.25
N VAL A 111 7.08 -6.06 1.08
CA VAL A 111 7.43 -6.77 -0.15
C VAL A 111 8.87 -6.44 -0.49
N MET A 112 9.72 -7.43 -0.68
CA MET A 112 11.14 -7.25 -0.88
C MET A 112 11.66 -8.04 -2.08
N GLY A 113 12.65 -7.51 -2.75
CA GLY A 113 13.25 -8.19 -3.90
C GLY A 113 13.89 -7.24 -4.88
N ASN A 114 14.27 -7.78 -6.03
CA ASN A 114 14.84 -7.01 -7.12
C ASN A 114 13.71 -6.44 -7.99
N ALA A 115 13.52 -5.12 -7.89
CA ALA A 115 12.55 -4.41 -8.73
C ALA A 115 13.18 -4.04 -10.06
N ILE A 116 12.48 -4.31 -11.15
CA ILE A 116 12.96 -4.05 -12.51
C ILE A 116 12.15 -2.94 -13.19
N PRO A 117 12.77 -2.12 -14.08
CA PRO A 117 12.07 -1.07 -14.79
C PRO A 117 11.10 -1.64 -15.83
N VAL A 118 9.90 -1.07 -15.87
CA VAL A 118 8.88 -1.37 -16.89
C VAL A 118 9.15 -0.51 -18.13
N LYS A 119 9.13 -1.12 -19.31
CA LYS A 119 9.47 -0.47 -20.59
C LYS A 119 8.45 -0.84 -21.69
N GLY A 120 8.52 -0.10 -22.80
CA GLY A 120 7.69 -0.38 -23.99
C GLY A 120 6.19 -0.27 -23.69
N ASP A 121 5.40 -1.12 -24.32
CA ASP A 121 3.94 -1.13 -24.23
C ASP A 121 3.45 -1.48 -22.82
N GLU A 122 4.19 -2.32 -22.09
CA GLU A 122 3.88 -2.65 -20.69
C GLU A 122 3.83 -1.40 -19.80
N LYS A 123 4.58 -0.34 -20.15
CA LYS A 123 4.62 0.90 -19.37
C LYS A 123 3.30 1.67 -19.43
N HIS A 124 2.60 1.63 -20.58
CA HIS A 124 1.30 2.26 -20.72
C HIS A 124 0.25 1.56 -19.83
N GLU A 125 0.23 0.24 -19.85
CA GLU A 125 -0.66 -0.55 -18.99
C GLU A 125 -0.35 -0.37 -17.52
N ALA A 126 0.93 -0.27 -17.17
CA ALA A 126 1.35 -0.06 -15.78
C ALA A 126 0.93 1.32 -15.25
N ILE A 127 1.06 2.42 -16.04
CA ILE A 127 0.61 3.74 -15.59
C ILE A 127 -0.91 3.81 -15.50
N LYS A 128 -1.62 3.15 -16.42
CA LYS A 128 -3.08 3.01 -16.36
C LYS A 128 -3.49 2.29 -15.08
N ALA A 129 -2.88 1.15 -14.75
CA ALA A 129 -3.18 0.40 -13.53
C ALA A 129 -2.96 1.24 -12.26
N ILE A 130 -1.90 2.05 -12.20
CA ILE A 130 -1.63 2.94 -11.07
C ILE A 130 -2.68 4.06 -11.01
N SER A 131 -3.06 4.64 -12.15
CA SER A 131 -4.09 5.69 -12.22
C SER A 131 -5.45 5.16 -11.77
N GLU A 132 -5.86 4.00 -12.28
CA GLU A 132 -7.10 3.32 -11.91
C GLU A 132 -7.13 2.90 -10.43
N ARG A 133 -5.97 2.57 -9.86
CA ARG A 133 -5.87 2.28 -8.42
C ARG A 133 -6.12 3.51 -7.55
N LEU A 134 -5.63 4.67 -7.97
CA LEU A 134 -5.77 5.93 -7.22
C LEU A 134 -7.13 6.59 -7.46
N MET A 135 -7.59 6.55 -8.70
CA MET A 135 -8.80 7.25 -9.17
C MET A 135 -9.55 6.35 -10.17
N PRO A 136 -10.28 5.33 -9.69
CA PRO A 136 -11.00 4.39 -10.55
C PRO A 136 -11.93 5.09 -11.54
N GLY A 137 -11.83 4.75 -12.83
CA GLY A 137 -12.62 5.31 -13.95
C GLY A 137 -12.08 6.64 -14.50
N ARG A 138 -11.12 7.28 -13.84
CA ARG A 138 -10.61 8.59 -14.28
C ARG A 138 -9.81 8.54 -15.56
N TRP A 139 -9.19 7.41 -15.88
CA TRP A 139 -8.35 7.27 -17.07
C TRP A 139 -9.07 7.61 -18.38
N ASP A 140 -10.33 7.20 -18.49
CA ASP A 140 -11.12 7.39 -19.71
C ASP A 140 -11.81 8.77 -19.78
N GLU A 141 -11.74 9.57 -18.72
CA GLU A 141 -12.34 10.91 -18.62
C GLU A 141 -11.35 12.05 -18.92
N VAL A 142 -10.06 11.77 -19.00
CA VAL A 142 -9.02 12.78 -19.15
C VAL A 142 -8.22 12.61 -20.42
N VAL A 143 -7.50 13.69 -20.79
CA VAL A 143 -6.57 13.63 -21.93
C VAL A 143 -5.47 12.61 -21.63
N PRO A 144 -5.22 11.66 -22.55
CA PRO A 144 -4.19 10.64 -22.36
C PRO A 144 -2.79 11.28 -22.25
N PRO A 145 -1.85 10.62 -21.51
CA PRO A 145 -0.51 11.14 -21.34
C PRO A 145 0.23 11.25 -22.69
N THR A 146 0.88 12.36 -22.91
CA THR A 146 1.74 12.58 -24.10
C THR A 146 2.99 11.69 -24.07
N ALA A 147 3.62 11.48 -25.23
CA ALA A 147 4.89 10.74 -25.32
C ALA A 147 5.99 11.35 -24.42
N ARG A 148 6.03 12.69 -24.28
CA ARG A 148 6.97 13.38 -23.38
C ARG A 148 6.70 13.06 -21.91
N GLN A 149 5.45 13.07 -21.47
CA GLN A 149 5.05 12.71 -20.10
C GLN A 149 5.35 11.23 -19.82
N MET A 150 5.04 10.35 -20.77
CA MET A 150 5.39 8.93 -20.66
C MET A 150 6.91 8.72 -20.56
N ALA A 151 7.73 9.45 -21.35
CA ALA A 151 9.19 9.37 -21.26
C ALA A 151 9.73 9.86 -19.91
N ALA A 152 9.11 10.89 -19.32
CA ALA A 152 9.50 11.45 -18.02
C ALA A 152 9.05 10.60 -16.81
N THR A 153 8.11 9.68 -17.00
CA THR A 153 7.65 8.77 -15.96
C THR A 153 8.54 7.54 -15.89
N PHE A 154 8.89 7.10 -14.69
CA PHE A 154 9.61 5.87 -14.43
C PHE A 154 8.71 4.91 -13.64
N ILE A 155 8.69 3.65 -14.03
CA ILE A 155 7.90 2.62 -13.34
C ILE A 155 8.80 1.43 -13.02
N LEU A 156 8.71 0.98 -11.79
CA LEU A 156 9.31 -0.25 -11.30
C LEU A 156 8.23 -1.29 -11.07
N LYS A 157 8.53 -2.55 -11.38
CA LYS A 157 7.75 -3.71 -10.95
C LYS A 157 8.56 -4.58 -10.00
N LEU A 158 7.97 -4.89 -8.85
CA LEU A 158 8.53 -5.71 -7.78
C LEU A 158 7.69 -6.98 -7.63
N PRO A 159 8.28 -8.19 -7.74
CA PRO A 159 7.54 -9.43 -7.52
C PRO A 159 6.97 -9.54 -6.11
N LEU A 160 5.79 -10.18 -5.97
CA LEU A 160 5.09 -10.40 -4.69
C LEU A 160 5.40 -11.76 -4.05
N ASP A 161 6.42 -12.47 -4.53
CA ASP A 161 6.82 -13.80 -4.04
C ASP A 161 7.55 -13.77 -2.70
N ARG A 162 8.23 -12.65 -2.38
CA ARG A 162 8.95 -12.42 -1.13
C ARG A 162 8.26 -11.33 -0.33
N ALA A 163 7.26 -11.73 0.47
CA ALA A 163 6.50 -10.80 1.30
C ALA A 163 6.39 -11.29 2.74
N SER A 164 6.38 -10.35 3.68
CA SER A 164 6.08 -10.56 5.09
C SER A 164 4.82 -9.77 5.44
N VAL A 165 3.80 -10.45 5.96
CA VAL A 165 2.55 -9.83 6.38
C VAL A 165 2.37 -10.00 7.88
N LYS A 166 2.00 -8.92 8.55
CA LYS A 166 1.73 -8.91 9.99
C LYS A 166 0.47 -8.13 10.29
N ILE A 167 -0.46 -8.77 10.98
CA ILE A 167 -1.77 -8.18 11.32
C ILE A 167 -2.02 -8.37 12.81
N ARG A 168 -2.27 -7.25 13.50
CA ARG A 168 -2.80 -7.22 14.85
C ARG A 168 -4.18 -6.58 14.84
N ALA A 169 -5.17 -7.27 15.41
CA ALA A 169 -6.54 -6.79 15.50
C ALA A 169 -7.15 -7.22 16.85
N GLY A 170 -8.11 -6.44 17.33
CA GLY A 170 -8.90 -6.79 18.52
C GLY A 170 -8.46 -6.11 19.81
N ALA A 171 -9.01 -6.62 20.91
CA ALA A 171 -8.79 -6.12 22.26
C ALA A 171 -7.33 -6.35 22.75
N PRO A 172 -6.91 -5.73 23.86
CA PRO A 172 -5.65 -6.05 24.50
C PRO A 172 -5.63 -7.49 25.00
N ASP A 173 -4.42 -8.04 25.07
CA ASP A 173 -4.18 -9.34 25.72
C ASP A 173 -4.26 -9.21 27.25
N GLY A 174 -4.60 -10.31 27.95
CA GLY A 174 -4.65 -10.41 29.39
C GLY A 174 -6.04 -10.16 29.99
N GLU A 175 -6.14 -10.42 31.30
CA GLU A 175 -7.42 -10.30 32.03
C GLU A 175 -7.65 -8.83 32.45
N PRO A 176 -8.91 -8.36 32.38
CA PRO A 176 -9.27 -7.03 32.85
C PRO A 176 -8.95 -6.83 34.33
N VAL A 177 -8.42 -5.66 34.70
CA VAL A 177 -8.16 -5.27 36.09
C VAL A 177 -9.29 -4.36 36.56
N PRO A 178 -9.96 -4.66 37.71
CA PRO A 178 -11.03 -3.81 38.23
C PRO A 178 -10.61 -2.35 38.38
N GLY A 179 -11.45 -1.43 37.92
CA GLY A 179 -11.18 0.00 37.97
C GLY A 179 -10.28 0.56 36.88
N ILE A 180 -9.72 -0.28 36.00
CA ILE A 180 -8.95 0.14 34.83
C ILE A 180 -9.74 -0.17 33.55
N TRP A 181 -10.04 0.88 32.77
CA TRP A 181 -10.69 0.68 31.47
C TRP A 181 -9.69 0.07 30.48
N THR A 182 -10.09 -1.00 29.78
CA THR A 182 -9.32 -1.66 28.73
C THR A 182 -10.18 -1.83 27.50
N GLY A 183 -9.57 -1.79 26.33
CA GLY A 183 -10.28 -1.94 25.06
C GLY A 183 -9.47 -1.40 23.89
N TYR A 184 -10.12 -1.10 22.78
CA TYR A 184 -9.45 -0.41 21.66
C TYR A 184 -10.36 0.65 21.05
N VAL A 185 -9.73 1.66 20.47
CA VAL A 185 -10.39 2.72 19.70
C VAL A 185 -10.10 2.47 18.22
N PRO A 186 -11.09 2.07 17.42
CA PRO A 186 -10.87 1.84 15.99
C PRO A 186 -10.54 3.15 15.26
N MET A 187 -9.72 3.06 14.24
CA MET A 187 -9.32 4.17 13.37
C MET A 187 -9.60 3.83 11.91
N VAL A 188 -10.06 4.81 11.15
CA VAL A 188 -10.28 4.72 9.71
C VAL A 188 -9.74 5.98 9.01
N THR A 189 -9.25 5.81 7.80
CA THR A 189 -9.01 6.94 6.89
C THR A 189 -10.29 7.25 6.15
N THR A 190 -10.76 8.49 6.19
CA THR A 190 -11.98 8.92 5.49
C THR A 190 -11.63 9.88 4.36
N VAL A 191 -12.06 9.58 3.15
CA VAL A 191 -12.02 10.50 2.02
C VAL A 191 -13.22 11.44 2.14
N LEU A 192 -12.96 12.74 2.17
CA LEU A 192 -13.96 13.80 2.34
C LEU A 192 -14.57 14.21 1.00
N ASP A 193 -15.49 15.18 1.05
CA ASP A 193 -16.07 15.79 -0.14
C ASP A 193 -15.00 16.48 -0.99
N PRO A 194 -15.16 16.43 -2.34
CA PRO A 194 -14.21 17.04 -3.26
C PRO A 194 -14.23 18.58 -3.14
N VAL A 195 -13.07 19.16 -3.34
CA VAL A 195 -12.90 20.62 -3.41
C VAL A 195 -12.54 20.96 -4.86
N PRO A 196 -13.41 21.67 -5.60
CA PRO A 196 -13.13 22.07 -6.97
C PRO A 196 -11.98 23.11 -7.02
N GLN A 197 -11.26 23.14 -8.14
CA GLN A 197 -10.32 24.19 -8.43
C GLN A 197 -11.08 25.51 -8.70
N ASP A 198 -10.54 26.65 -8.26
CA ASP A 198 -11.13 27.96 -8.53
C ASP A 198 -11.33 28.21 -10.03
N GLY A 199 -12.49 28.76 -10.39
CA GLY A 199 -12.84 29.08 -11.78
C GLY A 199 -13.27 27.90 -12.63
N ILE A 200 -13.46 26.70 -12.04
CA ILE A 200 -14.00 25.56 -12.77
C ILE A 200 -15.52 25.71 -12.96
N GLU A 201 -15.99 25.58 -14.20
CA GLU A 201 -17.41 25.63 -14.57
C GLU A 201 -17.94 24.24 -14.98
N ALA A 202 -17.07 23.22 -15.02
CA ALA A 202 -17.44 21.86 -15.40
C ALA A 202 -18.17 21.13 -14.26
N GLU A 203 -19.06 20.20 -14.62
CA GLU A 203 -19.64 19.27 -13.67
C GLU A 203 -18.59 18.34 -13.06
N GLU A 204 -18.89 17.77 -11.89
CA GLU A 204 -18.04 16.74 -11.29
C GLU A 204 -17.81 15.57 -12.26
N ALA A 205 -16.58 15.02 -12.28
CA ALA A 205 -16.26 13.83 -13.04
C ALA A 205 -17.14 12.65 -12.61
N ALA A 206 -17.67 11.89 -13.55
CA ALA A 206 -18.57 10.77 -13.26
C ALA A 206 -17.89 9.69 -12.37
N SER A 207 -16.57 9.53 -12.50
CA SER A 207 -15.76 8.61 -11.69
C SER A 207 -15.57 9.06 -10.23
N LEU A 208 -15.74 10.34 -9.91
CA LEU A 208 -15.31 10.93 -8.63
C LEU A 208 -16.06 10.35 -7.42
N ARG A 209 -17.40 10.39 -7.44
CA ARG A 209 -18.22 9.89 -6.32
C ARG A 209 -18.10 8.38 -6.13
N PRO A 210 -18.11 7.53 -7.17
CA PRO A 210 -17.80 6.11 -7.05
C PRO A 210 -16.40 5.83 -6.46
N ALA A 211 -15.37 6.58 -6.86
CA ALA A 211 -14.03 6.43 -6.33
C ALA A 211 -13.96 6.77 -4.82
N ILE A 212 -14.59 7.85 -4.37
CA ILE A 212 -14.69 8.23 -2.94
C ILE A 212 -15.38 7.12 -2.14
N ALA A 213 -16.51 6.62 -2.63
CA ALA A 213 -17.26 5.54 -1.97
C ALA A 213 -16.41 4.27 -1.85
N HIS A 214 -15.71 3.89 -2.93
CA HIS A 214 -14.82 2.73 -2.94
C HIS A 214 -13.67 2.85 -1.93
N LEU A 215 -12.97 3.99 -1.88
CA LEU A 215 -11.87 4.22 -0.95
C LEU A 215 -12.34 4.20 0.51
N ASN A 216 -13.51 4.80 0.80
CA ASN A 216 -14.10 4.79 2.13
C ASN A 216 -14.54 3.38 2.55
N HIS A 217 -15.05 2.57 1.61
CA HIS A 217 -15.37 1.16 1.86
C HIS A 217 -14.09 0.35 2.21
N LEU A 218 -13.02 0.48 1.42
CA LEU A 218 -11.76 -0.21 1.68
C LEU A 218 -11.17 0.14 3.05
N SER A 219 -11.25 1.40 3.46
CA SER A 219 -10.76 1.88 4.76
C SER A 219 -11.53 1.26 5.94
N ARG A 220 -12.82 0.97 5.79
CA ARG A 220 -13.70 0.45 6.85
C ARG A 220 -13.79 -1.07 6.91
N LYS A 221 -13.33 -1.77 5.87
CA LYS A 221 -13.48 -3.22 5.73
C LYS A 221 -12.98 -4.02 6.95
N HIS A 222 -11.92 -3.55 7.62
CA HIS A 222 -11.37 -4.20 8.82
C HIS A 222 -12.27 -4.13 10.06
N LEU A 223 -13.29 -3.26 10.07
CA LEU A 223 -14.21 -3.12 11.18
C LEU A 223 -15.30 -4.22 11.21
N GLY A 224 -15.44 -5.00 10.13
CA GLY A 224 -16.48 -6.02 10.01
C GLY A 224 -17.91 -5.47 10.00
N THR A 225 -18.07 -4.16 9.77
CA THR A 225 -19.38 -3.51 9.61
C THR A 225 -19.64 -3.35 8.12
N GLU A 226 -20.34 -4.32 7.51
CA GLU A 226 -21.12 -4.12 6.30
C GLU A 226 -22.52 -3.64 6.66
#